data_55359cf37407c1906aa16fd995020c85
#
_entry.id   55359cf37407c1906aa16fd995020c85
#
_cell.length_a   1.000
_cell.length_b   1.000
_cell.length_c   1.000
_cell.angle_alpha   90.00
_cell.angle_beta   90.00
_cell.angle_gamma   90.00
#
_symmetry.space_group_name_H-M   'P 1'
#
loop_
_entity.id
_entity.type
_entity.pdbx_description
1 polymer ?
#
loop_
_entity_poly.entity_id
_entity_poly.type
_entity_poly.pdbx_seq_one_letter_code
_entity_poly.pdbx_strand_id
1 'polypeptide(L)'
;DAGYSTYMAGKWDLGLSGDATPAARGFDRSFVLLEASSSHFAETFWGDQTYYEEDGIPVALADLPEDFYSTKAYTDKMLEYLQAHDGDQPWFAFIPYTAPHWPLQLPEDWLDRNVGEYDAGWDVLRAERAARAGELGVIPAGATIEAFQPAAVPWAEFSAEEQARYSRAQEIYAGMVEYLDLSIGRIIAQLEDSGQLDNTIVMFMSDHGASAGQHGVYTGRGPSTGGPSIPDTRDNSFDNFGRIGSFIDH
;
A
#
# COMPACT_ATOMS: atom_id res chain seq x y z
N ASP A 1 -6.90 20.56 19.64
CA ASP A 1 -7.67 20.97 20.83
C ASP A 1 -7.23 20.25 22.12
N ALA A 2 -6.54 19.12 22.05
CA ALA A 2 -6.02 18.41 23.23
C ALA A 2 -4.52 18.69 23.49
N GLY A 3 -3.90 19.62 22.77
CA GLY A 3 -2.49 19.97 22.93
C GLY A 3 -1.53 18.99 22.26
N TYR A 4 -2.00 18.16 21.33
CA TYR A 4 -1.14 17.28 20.53
C TYR A 4 -0.59 18.05 19.31
N SER A 5 0.67 17.82 18.97
CA SER A 5 1.18 18.07 17.64
C SER A 5 0.68 16.98 16.69
N THR A 6 0.29 17.35 15.47
CA THR A 6 -0.40 16.43 14.56
C THR A 6 0.31 16.33 13.22
N TYR A 7 0.67 15.10 12.82
CA TYR A 7 1.45 14.81 11.63
C TYR A 7 0.75 13.82 10.73
N MET A 8 0.81 14.04 9.43
CA MET A 8 0.27 13.11 8.44
C MET A 8 1.21 12.96 7.26
N ALA A 9 1.42 11.72 6.81
CA ALA A 9 2.11 11.44 5.56
C ALA A 9 1.46 10.23 4.87
N GLY A 10 0.87 10.43 3.68
CA GLY A 10 0.21 9.32 2.97
C GLY A 10 -1.04 9.71 2.20
N LYS A 11 -1.91 8.75 1.99
CA LYS A 11 -3.20 8.89 1.30
C LYS A 11 -4.21 9.65 2.16
N TRP A 12 -4.91 10.63 1.56
CA TRP A 12 -5.98 11.37 2.25
C TRP A 12 -7.39 10.89 1.92
N ASP A 13 -7.78 10.96 0.67
CA ASP A 13 -9.08 10.49 0.12
C ASP A 13 -10.34 11.10 0.77
N LEU A 14 -10.24 12.28 1.35
CA LEU A 14 -11.36 12.97 1.99
C LEU A 14 -11.65 14.34 1.38
N GLY A 15 -11.11 14.60 0.19
CA GLY A 15 -11.32 15.82 -0.58
C GLY A 15 -10.03 16.39 -1.18
N LEU A 16 -10.19 17.08 -2.32
CA LEU A 16 -9.07 17.51 -3.16
C LEU A 16 -8.69 18.98 -2.98
N SER A 17 -9.42 19.76 -2.19
CA SER A 17 -9.16 21.19 -2.08
C SER A 17 -9.90 21.85 -0.92
N GLY A 18 -9.54 23.10 -0.65
CA GLY A 18 -10.22 23.98 0.31
C GLY A 18 -10.24 23.42 1.73
N ASP A 19 -11.39 23.46 2.38
CA ASP A 19 -11.56 23.02 3.78
C ASP A 19 -11.47 21.49 3.96
N ALA A 20 -11.28 20.76 2.88
CA ALA A 20 -11.24 19.31 2.92
C ALA A 20 -9.82 18.74 3.05
N THR A 21 -8.77 19.55 2.88
CA THR A 21 -7.38 19.07 2.95
C THR A 21 -6.92 18.80 4.38
N PRO A 22 -5.88 17.99 4.62
CA PRO A 22 -5.37 17.69 5.96
C PRO A 22 -4.98 18.94 6.75
N ALA A 23 -4.27 19.87 6.12
CA ALA A 23 -3.88 21.13 6.75
C ALA A 23 -5.09 21.94 7.22
N ALA A 24 -6.14 22.04 6.39
CA ALA A 24 -7.39 22.70 6.76
C ALA A 24 -8.17 21.95 7.85
N ARG A 25 -7.94 20.63 8.00
CA ARG A 25 -8.56 19.80 9.03
C ARG A 25 -7.77 19.75 10.34
N GLY A 26 -6.64 20.43 10.41
CA GLY A 26 -5.90 20.66 11.66
C GLY A 26 -4.67 19.77 11.85
N PHE A 27 -4.13 19.18 10.80
CA PHE A 27 -2.78 18.63 10.85
C PHE A 27 -1.77 19.80 10.79
N ASP A 28 -0.83 19.81 11.74
CA ASP A 28 0.22 20.83 11.82
C ASP A 28 1.25 20.67 10.71
N ARG A 29 1.55 19.43 10.37
CA ARG A 29 2.40 19.07 9.24
C ARG A 29 1.73 17.95 8.44
N SER A 30 1.80 18.05 7.14
CA SER A 30 1.25 17.03 6.25
C SER A 30 2.00 16.95 4.92
N PHE A 31 2.25 15.74 4.44
CA PHE A 31 2.64 15.45 3.07
C PHE A 31 1.73 14.35 2.51
N VAL A 32 0.86 14.68 1.61
CA VAL A 32 -0.25 13.79 1.26
C VAL A 32 -0.51 13.69 -0.24
N LEU A 33 -0.96 12.51 -0.66
CA LEU A 33 -1.74 12.30 -1.86
C LEU A 33 -3.22 12.56 -1.50
N LEU A 34 -3.83 13.56 -2.12
CA LEU A 34 -5.23 13.91 -1.83
C LEU A 34 -6.23 12.90 -2.40
N GLU A 35 -5.84 12.10 -3.38
CA GLU A 35 -6.63 11.05 -4.03
C GLU A 35 -6.58 9.74 -3.25
N ALA A 36 -7.50 8.83 -3.57
CA ALA A 36 -7.57 7.48 -3.01
C ALA A 36 -6.37 6.61 -3.41
N SER A 37 -5.92 6.75 -4.64
CA SER A 37 -4.79 6.01 -5.20
C SER A 37 -4.18 6.78 -6.37
N SER A 38 -2.91 6.52 -6.64
CA SER A 38 -2.19 7.02 -7.81
C SER A 38 -1.03 6.09 -8.13
N SER A 39 -0.22 6.44 -9.14
CA SER A 39 1.08 5.81 -9.32
C SER A 39 1.91 5.95 -8.05
N HIS A 40 2.68 4.91 -7.70
CA HIS A 40 3.64 4.96 -6.61
C HIS A 40 4.91 5.75 -6.96
N PHE A 41 5.03 6.16 -8.23
CA PHE A 41 6.11 7.03 -8.71
C PHE A 41 5.60 8.44 -9.00
N ALA A 42 6.51 9.37 -9.31
CA ALA A 42 6.19 10.75 -9.65
C ALA A 42 5.60 10.87 -11.07
N GLU A 43 4.47 10.23 -11.29
CA GLU A 43 3.77 10.20 -12.58
C GLU A 43 2.25 10.23 -12.40
N THR A 44 1.53 10.64 -13.44
CA THR A 44 0.07 10.63 -13.44
C THR A 44 -0.47 9.21 -13.57
N PHE A 45 -1.60 8.96 -12.94
CA PHE A 45 -2.26 7.65 -13.00
C PHE A 45 -3.72 7.77 -13.43
N TRP A 46 -4.48 8.67 -12.80
CA TRP A 46 -5.84 8.99 -13.18
C TRP A 46 -5.87 10.32 -13.95
N GLY A 47 -6.22 10.27 -15.22
CA GLY A 47 -6.32 11.49 -16.03
C GLY A 47 -4.98 12.22 -16.18
N ASP A 48 -5.03 13.55 -16.15
CA ASP A 48 -3.89 14.43 -16.48
C ASP A 48 -3.18 14.98 -15.24
N GLN A 49 -3.66 14.70 -14.04
CA GLN A 49 -3.18 15.28 -12.79
C GLN A 49 -3.07 14.25 -11.68
N THR A 50 -2.15 14.50 -10.77
CA THR A 50 -2.04 13.83 -9.48
C THR A 50 -1.86 14.91 -8.42
N TYR A 51 -2.58 14.81 -7.33
CA TYR A 51 -2.72 15.88 -6.36
C TYR A 51 -1.93 15.59 -5.10
N TYR A 52 -0.63 15.95 -5.11
CA TYR A 52 0.17 16.01 -3.89
C TYR A 52 0.06 17.36 -3.22
N GLU A 53 0.11 17.38 -1.90
CA GLU A 53 0.09 18.58 -1.08
C GLU A 53 1.06 18.44 0.11
N GLU A 54 1.78 19.50 0.41
CA GLU A 54 2.58 19.60 1.63
C GLU A 54 2.12 20.85 2.42
N ASP A 55 1.67 20.64 3.65
CA ASP A 55 1.22 21.68 4.58
C ASP A 55 0.18 22.66 3.97
N GLY A 56 -0.73 22.14 3.15
CA GLY A 56 -1.75 22.95 2.46
C GLY A 56 -1.27 23.57 1.14
N ILE A 57 -0.06 23.28 0.71
CA ILE A 57 0.52 23.83 -0.53
C ILE A 57 0.61 22.71 -1.57
N PRO A 58 -0.01 22.86 -2.75
CA PRO A 58 0.11 21.90 -3.82
C PRO A 58 1.58 21.66 -4.24
N VAL A 59 1.94 20.38 -4.41
CA VAL A 59 3.25 19.95 -4.89
C VAL A 59 3.11 19.39 -6.29
N ALA A 60 3.81 19.98 -7.27
CA ALA A 60 3.79 19.44 -8.62
C ALA A 60 4.62 18.16 -8.72
N LEU A 61 4.20 17.23 -9.59
CA LEU A 61 4.96 15.98 -9.82
C LEU A 61 6.42 16.24 -10.21
N ALA A 62 6.67 17.32 -10.95
CA ALA A 62 8.01 17.72 -11.37
C ALA A 62 8.91 18.22 -10.22
N ASP A 63 8.32 18.58 -9.08
CA ASP A 63 9.03 19.03 -7.88
C ASP A 63 9.32 17.88 -6.91
N LEU A 64 8.77 16.69 -7.17
CA LEU A 64 9.08 15.49 -6.39
C LEU A 64 10.50 14.97 -6.73
N PRO A 65 11.17 14.30 -5.78
CA PRO A 65 12.50 13.73 -6.04
C PRO A 65 12.51 12.77 -7.24
N GLU A 66 13.63 12.70 -7.94
CA GLU A 66 13.81 11.79 -9.09
C GLU A 66 13.63 10.30 -8.66
N ASP A 67 14.02 9.96 -7.43
CA ASP A 67 13.85 8.63 -6.83
C ASP A 67 12.55 8.49 -6.04
N PHE A 68 11.55 9.30 -6.35
CA PHE A 68 10.27 9.26 -5.64
C PHE A 68 9.60 7.89 -5.76
N TYR A 69 9.34 7.31 -4.62
CA TYR A 69 8.46 6.16 -4.44
C TYR A 69 7.57 6.42 -3.22
N SER A 70 6.26 6.39 -3.39
CA SER A 70 5.29 6.89 -2.41
C SER A 70 5.51 6.33 -1.00
N THR A 71 5.73 5.02 -0.86
CA THR A 71 5.97 4.37 0.44
C THR A 71 7.23 4.92 1.12
N LYS A 72 8.32 5.11 0.34
CA LYS A 72 9.55 5.73 0.83
C LYS A 72 9.31 7.18 1.25
N ALA A 73 8.66 7.95 0.38
CA ALA A 73 8.44 9.38 0.58
C ALA A 73 7.59 9.67 1.82
N TYR A 74 6.51 8.93 2.03
CA TYR A 74 5.68 9.09 3.23
C TYR A 74 6.46 8.74 4.51
N THR A 75 7.27 7.70 4.45
CA THR A 75 8.13 7.31 5.57
C THR A 75 9.17 8.38 5.87
N ASP A 76 9.87 8.87 4.86
CA ASP A 76 10.89 9.91 5.00
C ASP A 76 10.31 11.21 5.57
N LYS A 77 9.14 11.63 5.09
CA LYS A 77 8.43 12.80 5.61
C LYS A 77 7.98 12.62 7.05
N MET A 78 7.45 11.47 7.41
CA MET A 78 7.09 11.22 8.81
C MET A 78 8.32 11.20 9.72
N LEU A 79 9.43 10.62 9.29
CA LEU A 79 10.69 10.66 10.03
C LEU A 79 11.18 12.10 10.19
N GLU A 80 11.10 12.93 9.15
CA GLU A 80 11.42 14.36 9.21
C GLU A 80 10.58 15.07 10.28
N TYR A 81 9.26 14.84 10.31
CA TYR A 81 8.36 15.46 11.27
C TYR A 81 8.64 15.01 12.71
N LEU A 82 8.84 13.71 12.92
CA LEU A 82 9.16 13.19 14.25
C LEU A 82 10.52 13.66 14.77
N GLN A 83 11.51 13.77 13.90
CA GLN A 83 12.85 14.28 14.26
C GLN A 83 12.84 15.79 14.53
N ALA A 84 11.99 16.53 13.84
CA ALA A 84 11.83 17.97 14.05
C ALA A 84 10.92 18.31 15.23
N HIS A 85 10.25 17.31 15.81
CA HIS A 85 9.40 17.52 16.99
C HIS A 85 10.26 17.91 18.18
N ASP A 86 10.14 19.15 18.60
CA ASP A 86 10.85 19.72 19.76
C ASP A 86 9.83 20.04 20.84
N GLY A 87 9.90 19.41 21.96
CA GLY A 87 9.07 19.76 23.09
C GLY A 87 8.45 18.60 23.83
N ASP A 88 7.86 18.93 24.97
CA ASP A 88 7.18 17.98 25.85
C ASP A 88 5.72 17.71 25.42
N GLN A 89 5.28 18.27 24.31
CA GLN A 89 3.92 18.05 23.83
C GLN A 89 3.76 16.63 23.28
N PRO A 90 2.66 15.98 23.60
CA PRO A 90 2.34 14.72 22.94
C PRO A 90 2.07 14.95 21.45
N TRP A 91 2.30 13.93 20.64
CA TRP A 91 2.04 13.97 19.20
C TRP A 91 1.12 12.85 18.75
N PHE A 92 0.45 13.09 17.62
CA PHE A 92 -0.33 12.11 16.89
C PHE A 92 0.22 12.05 15.46
N ALA A 93 0.68 10.88 15.04
CA ALA A 93 1.16 10.62 13.70
C ALA A 93 0.24 9.63 12.98
N PHE A 94 -0.18 9.99 11.76
CA PHE A 94 -1.02 9.16 10.91
C PHE A 94 -0.31 8.91 9.57
N ILE A 95 -0.05 7.64 9.25
CA ILE A 95 0.70 7.26 8.05
C ILE A 95 -0.15 6.29 7.22
N PRO A 96 -1.15 6.78 6.50
CA PRO A 96 -1.98 5.97 5.61
C PRO A 96 -1.25 5.69 4.30
N TYR A 97 -0.48 4.61 4.28
CA TYR A 97 0.24 4.21 3.08
C TYR A 97 -0.73 3.87 1.94
N THR A 98 -0.36 4.22 0.71
CA THR A 98 -1.09 3.76 -0.48
C THR A 98 -0.78 2.28 -0.76
N ALA A 99 0.44 1.84 -0.53
CA ALA A 99 0.84 0.46 -0.68
C ALA A 99 0.11 -0.46 0.34
N PRO A 100 -0.28 -1.69 -0.04
CA PRO A 100 -0.04 -2.38 -1.31
C PRO A 100 -1.19 -2.23 -2.32
N HIS A 101 -1.93 -1.12 -2.32
CA HIS A 101 -2.97 -0.83 -3.31
C HIS A 101 -2.36 -0.82 -4.72
N TRP A 102 -3.13 -1.26 -5.73
CA TRP A 102 -2.72 -1.12 -7.11
C TRP A 102 -2.59 0.37 -7.53
N PRO A 103 -1.77 0.70 -8.56
CA PRO A 103 -0.99 -0.20 -9.42
C PRO A 103 0.11 -0.92 -8.65
N LEU A 104 0.39 -2.17 -9.04
CA LEU A 104 1.47 -2.94 -8.40
C LEU A 104 2.80 -2.48 -8.98
N GLN A 105 3.51 -1.70 -8.21
CA GLN A 105 4.74 -1.04 -8.63
C GLN A 105 5.79 -1.13 -7.53
N LEU A 106 7.03 -1.38 -7.92
CA LEU A 106 8.20 -1.42 -7.03
C LEU A 106 9.38 -0.69 -7.66
N PRO A 107 10.28 -0.13 -6.85
CA PRO A 107 11.60 0.27 -7.32
C PRO A 107 12.32 -0.90 -8.01
N GLU A 108 13.12 -0.59 -9.03
CA GLU A 108 13.74 -1.60 -9.88
C GLU A 108 14.59 -2.61 -9.11
N ASP A 109 15.31 -2.17 -8.11
CA ASP A 109 16.15 -2.99 -7.23
C ASP A 109 15.36 -3.93 -6.31
N TRP A 110 14.03 -3.78 -6.25
CA TRP A 110 13.12 -4.61 -5.46
C TRP A 110 12.31 -5.61 -6.29
N LEU A 111 12.28 -5.47 -7.60
CA LEU A 111 11.39 -6.23 -8.46
C LEU A 111 11.60 -7.75 -8.44
N ASP A 112 12.82 -8.20 -8.24
CA ASP A 112 13.18 -9.60 -8.40
C ASP A 112 13.40 -10.34 -7.07
N ARG A 113 12.95 -9.77 -5.96
CA ARG A 113 13.15 -10.37 -4.63
C ARG A 113 12.39 -11.67 -4.42
N ASN A 114 11.21 -11.78 -5.01
CA ASN A 114 10.28 -12.90 -4.81
C ASN A 114 10.10 -13.76 -6.06
N VAL A 115 11.03 -13.71 -7.02
CA VAL A 115 10.91 -14.44 -8.29
C VAL A 115 10.76 -15.95 -8.05
N GLY A 116 9.71 -16.54 -8.60
CA GLY A 116 9.41 -17.96 -8.55
C GLY A 116 8.69 -18.43 -7.29
N GLU A 117 8.50 -17.58 -6.29
CA GLU A 117 7.86 -18.00 -5.02
C GLU A 117 6.35 -18.28 -5.17
N TYR A 118 5.75 -17.78 -6.24
CA TYR A 118 4.29 -17.89 -6.46
C TYR A 118 3.90 -18.75 -7.66
N ASP A 119 4.85 -19.44 -8.28
CA ASP A 119 4.62 -20.25 -9.47
C ASP A 119 3.68 -21.44 -9.23
N ALA A 120 3.62 -21.94 -8.00
CA ALA A 120 2.69 -22.99 -7.61
C ALA A 120 1.20 -22.54 -7.62
N GLY A 121 0.97 -21.24 -7.67
CA GLY A 121 -0.35 -20.62 -7.76
C GLY A 121 -1.13 -20.53 -6.46
N TRP A 122 -2.27 -19.89 -6.53
CA TRP A 122 -3.05 -19.51 -5.34
C TRP A 122 -3.69 -20.70 -4.60
N ASP A 123 -3.99 -21.81 -5.27
CA ASP A 123 -4.57 -22.97 -4.60
C ASP A 123 -3.58 -23.55 -3.59
N VAL A 124 -2.31 -23.69 -3.99
CA VAL A 124 -1.22 -24.15 -3.12
C VAL A 124 -0.93 -23.11 -2.04
N LEU A 125 -0.70 -21.87 -2.44
CA LEU A 125 -0.38 -20.74 -1.55
C LEU A 125 -1.44 -20.58 -0.44
N ARG A 126 -2.70 -20.75 -0.79
CA ARG A 126 -3.80 -20.67 0.16
C ARG A 126 -3.73 -21.79 1.20
N ALA A 127 -3.48 -23.00 0.77
CA ALA A 127 -3.36 -24.14 1.67
C ALA A 127 -2.18 -23.96 2.64
N GLU A 128 -1.04 -23.50 2.13
CA GLU A 128 0.15 -23.22 2.93
C GLU A 128 -0.07 -22.09 3.94
N ARG A 129 -0.69 -20.98 3.51
CA ARG A 129 -1.05 -19.85 4.40
C ARG A 129 -2.04 -20.27 5.48
N ALA A 130 -3.02 -21.10 5.14
CA ALA A 130 -3.98 -21.64 6.09
C ALA A 130 -3.28 -22.52 7.16
N ALA A 131 -2.43 -23.42 6.73
CA ALA A 131 -1.63 -24.25 7.63
C ALA A 131 -0.77 -23.39 8.57
N ARG A 132 -0.05 -22.44 7.99
CA ARG A 132 0.82 -21.53 8.75
C ARG A 132 0.05 -20.64 9.73
N ALA A 133 -1.11 -20.14 9.36
CA ALA A 133 -1.98 -19.35 10.25
C ALA A 133 -2.48 -20.20 11.43
N GLY A 134 -2.77 -21.48 11.21
CA GLY A 134 -3.10 -22.42 12.28
C GLY A 134 -1.94 -22.67 13.23
N GLU A 135 -0.72 -22.89 12.71
CA GLU A 135 0.51 -23.07 13.51
C GLU A 135 0.81 -21.84 14.39
N LEU A 136 0.60 -20.66 13.85
CA LEU A 136 0.82 -19.39 14.56
C LEU A 136 -0.32 -19.02 15.52
N GLY A 137 -1.41 -19.79 15.54
CA GLY A 137 -2.57 -19.50 16.38
C GLY A 137 -3.40 -18.28 15.93
N VAL A 138 -3.18 -17.82 14.69
CA VAL A 138 -3.97 -16.73 14.10
C VAL A 138 -5.40 -17.16 13.81
N ILE A 139 -5.56 -18.42 13.45
CA ILE A 139 -6.87 -19.09 13.33
C ILE A 139 -6.95 -20.26 14.30
N PRO A 140 -8.17 -20.65 14.76
CA PRO A 140 -8.33 -21.80 15.63
C PRO A 140 -7.75 -23.09 15.03
N ALA A 141 -7.10 -23.90 15.84
CA ALA A 141 -6.59 -25.20 15.41
C ALA A 141 -7.72 -26.07 14.85
N GLY A 142 -7.53 -26.61 13.66
CA GLY A 142 -8.53 -27.42 12.97
C GLY A 142 -9.64 -26.63 12.30
N ALA A 143 -9.56 -25.30 12.25
CA ALA A 143 -10.46 -24.50 11.45
C ALA A 143 -10.32 -24.86 9.96
N THR A 144 -11.43 -25.17 9.32
CA THR A 144 -11.48 -25.39 7.88
C THR A 144 -11.57 -24.03 7.21
N ILE A 145 -10.52 -23.65 6.47
CA ILE A 145 -10.63 -22.53 5.55
C ILE A 145 -11.26 -23.08 4.29
N GLU A 146 -12.57 -22.95 4.19
CA GLU A 146 -13.29 -23.34 2.98
C GLU A 146 -12.75 -22.57 1.78
N ALA A 147 -12.78 -23.22 0.63
CA ALA A 147 -12.47 -22.56 -0.62
C ALA A 147 -13.40 -21.34 -0.77
N PHE A 148 -12.83 -20.18 -0.61
CA PHE A 148 -13.60 -18.96 -0.65
C PHE A 148 -13.94 -18.65 -2.09
N GLN A 149 -15.20 -18.77 -2.37
CA GLN A 149 -15.87 -18.44 -3.62
C GLN A 149 -15.79 -19.47 -4.76
N PRO A 150 -16.95 -19.79 -5.32
CA PRO A 150 -17.06 -20.45 -6.62
C PRO A 150 -16.51 -19.61 -7.80
N ALA A 151 -16.01 -18.42 -7.55
CA ALA A 151 -15.56 -17.49 -8.59
C ALA A 151 -14.05 -17.52 -8.84
N ALA A 152 -13.25 -18.14 -7.98
CA ALA A 152 -11.83 -18.31 -8.28
C ALA A 152 -11.68 -19.45 -9.28
N VAL A 153 -11.20 -19.14 -10.47
CA VAL A 153 -10.82 -20.14 -11.45
C VAL A 153 -9.64 -20.95 -10.87
N PRO A 154 -9.71 -22.30 -10.85
CA PRO A 154 -8.60 -23.11 -10.40
C PRO A 154 -7.31 -22.78 -11.17
N TRP A 155 -6.18 -22.72 -10.46
CA TRP A 155 -4.90 -22.37 -11.08
C TRP A 155 -4.56 -23.20 -12.32
N ALA A 156 -4.87 -24.49 -12.28
CA ALA A 156 -4.61 -25.42 -13.37
C ALA A 156 -5.42 -25.15 -14.66
N GLU A 157 -6.46 -24.33 -14.60
CA GLU A 157 -7.28 -23.98 -15.76
C GLU A 157 -6.71 -22.80 -16.58
N PHE A 158 -5.72 -22.07 -16.02
CA PHE A 158 -5.05 -21.01 -16.73
C PHE A 158 -3.97 -21.54 -17.68
N SER A 159 -3.76 -20.83 -18.77
CA SER A 159 -2.62 -21.06 -19.66
C SER A 159 -1.30 -20.74 -18.94
N ALA A 160 -0.20 -21.30 -19.42
CA ALA A 160 1.13 -21.02 -18.85
C ALA A 160 1.49 -19.53 -18.88
N GLU A 161 1.01 -18.78 -19.89
CA GLU A 161 1.22 -17.33 -19.97
C GLU A 161 0.44 -16.58 -18.88
N GLU A 162 -0.80 -16.95 -18.65
CA GLU A 162 -1.62 -16.38 -17.58
C GLU A 162 -1.05 -16.73 -16.20
N GLN A 163 -0.63 -17.98 -15.99
CA GLN A 163 0.01 -18.39 -14.75
C GLN A 163 1.27 -17.57 -14.48
N ALA A 164 2.15 -17.41 -15.45
CA ALA A 164 3.35 -16.60 -15.31
C ALA A 164 3.02 -15.14 -14.99
N ARG A 165 2.00 -14.59 -15.62
CA ARG A 165 1.53 -13.22 -15.36
C ARG A 165 1.01 -13.04 -13.93
N TYR A 166 0.18 -13.97 -13.46
CA TYR A 166 -0.37 -13.90 -12.11
C TYR A 166 0.69 -14.17 -11.04
N SER A 167 1.63 -15.09 -11.30
CA SER A 167 2.78 -15.31 -10.42
C SER A 167 3.58 -14.01 -10.30
N ARG A 168 3.91 -13.36 -11.42
CA ARG A 168 4.64 -12.09 -11.41
C ARG A 168 3.90 -10.98 -10.66
N ALA A 169 2.59 -10.88 -10.82
CA ALA A 169 1.79 -9.91 -10.09
C ALA A 169 1.89 -10.12 -8.57
N GLN A 170 1.83 -11.36 -8.13
CA GLN A 170 1.95 -11.70 -6.71
C GLN A 170 3.35 -11.46 -6.17
N GLU A 171 4.39 -11.68 -6.95
CA GLU A 171 5.78 -11.35 -6.59
C GLU A 171 5.94 -9.86 -6.31
N ILE A 172 5.42 -9.01 -7.21
CA ILE A 172 5.46 -7.55 -7.04
C ILE A 172 4.64 -7.13 -5.81
N TYR A 173 3.44 -7.68 -5.65
CA TYR A 173 2.62 -7.40 -4.47
C TYR A 173 3.34 -7.76 -3.17
N ALA A 174 3.96 -8.93 -3.11
CA ALA A 174 4.75 -9.35 -1.96
C ALA A 174 5.91 -8.40 -1.68
N GLY A 175 6.63 -8.01 -2.71
CA GLY A 175 7.69 -7.01 -2.59
C GLY A 175 7.21 -5.65 -2.08
N MET A 176 6.00 -5.22 -2.49
CA MET A 176 5.38 -4.00 -1.94
C MET A 176 5.09 -4.13 -0.45
N VAL A 177 4.61 -5.30 -0.01
CA VAL A 177 4.37 -5.58 1.42
C VAL A 177 5.68 -5.61 2.20
N GLU A 178 6.74 -6.22 1.67
CA GLU A 178 8.07 -6.22 2.29
C GLU A 178 8.65 -4.80 2.39
N TYR A 179 8.49 -3.99 1.34
CA TYR A 179 8.94 -2.60 1.36
C TYR A 179 8.18 -1.77 2.40
N LEU A 180 6.89 -2.02 2.54
CA LEU A 180 6.05 -1.40 3.56
C LEU A 180 6.50 -1.80 4.97
N ASP A 181 6.76 -3.08 5.21
CA ASP A 181 7.25 -3.59 6.50
C ASP A 181 8.60 -2.95 6.88
N LEU A 182 9.55 -2.90 5.93
CA LEU A 182 10.81 -2.18 6.11
C LEU A 182 10.59 -0.72 6.48
N SER A 183 9.65 -0.06 5.82
CA SER A 183 9.33 1.35 6.03
C SER A 183 8.75 1.60 7.42
N ILE A 184 7.86 0.72 7.87
CA ILE A 184 7.34 0.73 9.25
C ILE A 184 8.48 0.47 10.25
N GLY A 185 9.35 -0.49 9.97
CA GLY A 185 10.53 -0.77 10.78
C GLY A 185 11.43 0.46 10.99
N ARG A 186 11.58 1.31 9.97
CA ARG A 186 12.32 2.58 10.10
C ARG A 186 11.67 3.56 11.06
N ILE A 187 10.33 3.65 11.07
CA ILE A 187 9.60 4.49 12.04
C ILE A 187 9.77 3.94 13.47
N ILE A 188 9.64 2.63 13.64
CA ILE A 188 9.83 1.99 14.96
C ILE A 188 11.25 2.23 15.47
N ALA A 189 12.27 2.04 14.62
CA ALA A 189 13.66 2.29 15.00
C ALA A 189 13.89 3.75 15.42
N GLN A 190 13.29 4.72 14.74
CA GLN A 190 13.36 6.13 15.14
C GLN A 190 12.75 6.36 16.54
N LEU A 191 11.64 5.69 16.85
CA LEU A 191 11.02 5.79 18.18
C LEU A 191 11.87 5.14 19.27
N GLU A 192 12.52 4.02 18.97
CA GLU A 192 13.50 3.37 19.87
C GLU A 192 14.69 4.27 20.12
N ASP A 193 15.33 4.77 19.07
CA ASP A 193 16.53 5.62 19.13
C ASP A 193 16.27 6.93 19.89
N SER A 194 15.08 7.49 19.78
CA SER A 194 14.65 8.68 20.52
C SER A 194 14.15 8.39 21.93
N GLY A 195 14.06 7.11 22.33
CA GLY A 195 13.54 6.69 23.65
C GLY A 195 12.04 6.92 23.83
N GLN A 196 11.29 7.08 22.73
CA GLN A 196 9.85 7.37 22.78
C GLN A 196 8.98 6.12 22.65
N LEU A 197 9.52 4.98 22.21
CA LEU A 197 8.72 3.80 21.88
C LEU A 197 7.92 3.29 23.08
N ASP A 198 8.51 3.24 24.27
CA ASP A 198 7.86 2.75 25.48
C ASP A 198 6.67 3.63 25.95
N ASN A 199 6.59 4.87 25.47
CA ASN A 199 5.51 5.81 25.75
C ASN A 199 4.64 6.11 24.51
N THR A 200 4.72 5.28 23.48
CA THR A 200 3.98 5.45 22.22
C THR A 200 3.05 4.27 22.00
N ILE A 201 1.79 4.54 21.73
CA ILE A 201 0.85 3.51 21.24
C ILE A 201 1.00 3.41 19.74
N VAL A 202 1.48 2.27 19.27
CA VAL A 202 1.57 1.96 17.83
C VAL A 202 0.36 1.12 17.42
N MET A 203 -0.41 1.62 16.46
CA MET A 203 -1.55 0.89 15.89
C MET A 203 -1.28 0.61 14.42
N PHE A 204 -1.40 -0.66 14.03
CA PHE A 204 -1.33 -1.10 12.64
C PHE A 204 -2.67 -1.72 12.24
N MET A 205 -3.22 -1.28 11.12
CA MET A 205 -4.50 -1.76 10.63
C MET A 205 -4.57 -1.67 9.11
N SER A 206 -5.43 -2.46 8.49
CA SER A 206 -5.90 -2.23 7.14
C SER A 206 -7.08 -1.26 7.20
N ASP A 207 -7.21 -0.37 6.24
CA ASP A 207 -8.32 0.59 6.15
C ASP A 207 -9.66 -0.11 5.86
N HIS A 208 -9.69 -1.07 4.94
CA HIS A 208 -10.91 -1.81 4.58
C HIS A 208 -10.68 -3.27 4.20
N GLY A 209 -9.45 -3.78 4.27
CA GLY A 209 -9.10 -5.13 3.86
C GLY A 209 -8.87 -5.28 2.36
N ALA A 210 -8.67 -6.53 1.92
CA ALA A 210 -8.42 -6.82 0.51
C ALA A 210 -9.69 -6.68 -0.32
N SER A 211 -9.60 -6.04 -1.47
CA SER A 211 -10.69 -5.99 -2.43
C SER A 211 -11.03 -7.39 -2.97
N ALA A 212 -12.31 -7.70 -3.08
CA ALA A 212 -12.78 -8.99 -3.55
C ALA A 212 -13.17 -9.02 -5.00
N GLY A 213 -13.33 -7.90 -5.57
CA GLY A 213 -13.74 -7.79 -6.96
C GLY A 213 -12.56 -8.00 -7.89
N GLN A 214 -12.84 -8.39 -9.10
CA GLN A 214 -11.93 -8.24 -10.20
C GLN A 214 -11.95 -6.78 -10.64
N HIS A 215 -10.83 -6.10 -10.60
CA HIS A 215 -10.68 -4.86 -11.32
C HIS A 215 -10.44 -5.18 -12.82
N GLY A 216 -11.40 -5.81 -13.43
CA GLY A 216 -11.25 -6.49 -14.72
C GLY A 216 -10.87 -5.61 -15.90
N VAL A 217 -10.81 -4.32 -15.70
CA VAL A 217 -10.30 -3.36 -16.69
C VAL A 217 -8.84 -2.99 -16.44
N TYR A 218 -8.35 -3.34 -15.28
CA TYR A 218 -7.00 -2.98 -14.89
C TYR A 218 -6.06 -4.12 -15.15
N THR A 219 -5.95 -4.39 -16.36
CA THR A 219 -5.15 -5.45 -16.88
C THR A 219 -3.76 -4.94 -17.15
N GLY A 220 -3.00 -4.61 -16.11
CA GLY A 220 -1.57 -4.37 -16.21
C GLY A 220 -1.12 -3.10 -16.89
N ARG A 221 -2.05 -2.21 -17.08
CA ARG A 221 -1.73 -0.84 -17.37
C ARG A 221 -2.60 0.03 -16.52
N GLY A 222 -2.05 1.06 -16.02
CA GLY A 222 -2.82 2.10 -15.39
C GLY A 222 -4.08 2.39 -16.20
N PRO A 223 -5.15 2.83 -15.56
CA PRO A 223 -6.46 3.00 -16.19
C PRO A 223 -6.44 3.87 -17.44
N SER A 224 -5.41 4.66 -17.62
CA SER A 224 -5.24 5.53 -18.77
C SER A 224 -4.89 4.81 -20.08
N THR A 225 -4.52 3.54 -20.05
CA THR A 225 -3.95 2.92 -21.24
C THR A 225 -4.81 1.86 -21.90
N GLY A 226 -5.84 1.35 -21.21
CA GLY A 226 -6.84 0.42 -21.79
C GLY A 226 -6.28 -0.80 -22.51
N GLY A 227 -5.00 -1.10 -22.32
CA GLY A 227 -4.36 -2.23 -22.97
C GLY A 227 -4.41 -3.48 -22.13
N PRO A 228 -4.14 -4.64 -22.75
CA PRO A 228 -4.02 -5.88 -22.00
C PRO A 228 -2.89 -5.76 -20.98
N SER A 229 -3.12 -6.34 -19.84
CA SER A 229 -2.15 -6.44 -18.79
C SER A 229 -0.94 -7.21 -19.25
N ILE A 230 0.12 -6.51 -19.43
CA ILE A 230 1.42 -7.16 -19.56
C ILE A 230 2.13 -6.87 -18.26
N PRO A 231 2.56 -7.87 -17.50
CA PRO A 231 3.45 -7.62 -16.39
C PRO A 231 4.66 -6.90 -16.94
N ASP A 232 4.68 -5.61 -16.77
CA ASP A 232 5.93 -4.89 -16.97
C ASP A 232 6.67 -4.82 -15.64
N THR A 233 7.80 -4.19 -15.65
CA THR A 233 8.67 -4.17 -14.49
C THR A 233 8.16 -3.30 -13.34
N ARG A 234 7.18 -2.45 -13.56
CA ARG A 234 6.72 -1.47 -12.56
C ARG A 234 5.23 -1.53 -12.27
N ASP A 235 4.44 -1.79 -13.29
CA ASP A 235 2.99 -1.67 -13.22
C ASP A 235 2.33 -3.00 -13.56
N ASN A 236 1.67 -3.58 -12.59
CA ASN A 236 0.87 -4.75 -12.80
C ASN A 236 -0.41 -4.65 -12.00
N SER A 237 -1.53 -4.71 -12.67
CA SER A 237 -2.80 -4.77 -11.99
C SER A 237 -3.08 -6.18 -11.52
N PHE A 238 -3.42 -6.28 -10.28
CA PHE A 238 -3.66 -7.53 -9.61
C PHE A 238 -5.16 -7.86 -9.63
N ASP A 239 -5.58 -8.54 -10.63
CA ASP A 239 -6.95 -9.02 -10.74
C ASP A 239 -7.12 -10.37 -10.04
N ASN A 240 -7.98 -10.45 -9.08
CA ASN A 240 -8.45 -11.70 -8.49
C ASN A 240 -7.50 -12.59 -7.71
N PHE A 241 -6.32 -12.16 -7.42
CA PHE A 241 -5.39 -13.02 -6.71
C PHE A 241 -5.82 -13.24 -5.24
N GLY A 242 -6.66 -14.21 -5.01
CA GLY A 242 -7.15 -14.54 -3.67
C GLY A 242 -7.99 -13.45 -3.03
N ARG A 243 -8.53 -12.55 -3.84
CA ARG A 243 -9.43 -11.51 -3.39
C ARG A 243 -10.67 -12.12 -2.81
N ILE A 244 -10.87 -11.81 -1.60
CA ILE A 244 -12.07 -12.18 -0.88
C ILE A 244 -12.81 -10.88 -0.64
N GLY A 245 -14.00 -10.81 -1.25
CA GLY A 245 -15.00 -9.85 -1.03
C GLY A 245 -14.76 -8.78 0.01
N SER A 246 -14.03 -7.75 -0.31
CA SER A 246 -14.32 -6.53 0.35
C SER A 246 -15.60 -6.01 -0.29
N PHE A 247 -16.54 -5.70 0.54
CA PHE A 247 -17.78 -5.07 0.11
C PHE A 247 -17.64 -3.56 0.03
N ILE A 248 -16.42 -3.07 0.10
CA ILE A 248 -16.10 -1.66 0.19
C ILE A 248 -15.08 -1.37 -0.91
N ASP A 249 -15.57 -1.36 -2.11
CA ASP A 249 -14.90 -0.79 -3.26
C ASP A 249 -15.38 0.64 -3.45
N HIS A 250 -14.87 1.58 -2.70
CA HIS A 250 -15.23 2.99 -2.89
C HIS A 250 -14.04 3.91 -2.65
#